data_0ca9ae3f6d30ee968e08c7fe8f1b1887
#
_entry.id   0ca9ae3f6d30ee968e08c7fe8f1b1887
#
_cell.length_a   1.000
_cell.length_b   1.000
_cell.length_c   1.000
_cell.angle_alpha   90.00
_cell.angle_beta   90.00
_cell.angle_gamma   90.00
#
_symmetry.space_group_name_H-M   'P 1'
#
loop_
_entity.id
_entity.type
_entity.pdbx_description
1 polymer ?
#
loop_
_entity_poly.entity_id
_entity_poly.type
_entity_poly.pdbx_seq_one_letter_code
_entity_poly.pdbx_strand_id
1 'polypeptide(L)'
;MQTIQAMVNPRLLTKANRLFTGTLQGRIIEILQNARRAGATQVSITNLSDGTICVRDNGGGIDDFAKLLDLGGSGWDDALESSEDPAGVGLFCLAPRQVTIRSNGKKVTIGGDAWIGEPVEIEDDAEPIEGTMLCFPDEPWTSSAVDVNAVFCGMQVTVDANLCPSDQFISDQATACPQLGCRIEVRESSDLKPWHNSCRRGSYYCDNVLVNFHGQ
;
A
#
# COMPACT_ATOMS: atom_id res chain seq x y z
N MET A 1 44.02 -0.97 -12.63
CA MET A 1 43.20 -0.18 -11.67
C MET A 1 42.10 -1.13 -11.19
N GLN A 2 42.01 -1.37 -9.90
CA GLN A 2 40.95 -2.22 -9.34
C GLN A 2 39.74 -1.35 -9.01
N THR A 3 38.56 -1.66 -9.56
CA THR A 3 37.31 -0.93 -9.32
C THR A 3 36.39 -1.75 -8.41
N ILE A 4 35.64 -1.08 -7.56
CA ILE A 4 34.56 -1.69 -6.78
C ILE A 4 33.23 -1.06 -7.24
N GLN A 5 32.17 -1.88 -7.27
CA GLN A 5 30.82 -1.46 -7.65
C GLN A 5 29.82 -2.01 -6.65
N ALA A 6 28.80 -1.21 -6.34
CA ALA A 6 27.67 -1.70 -5.53
C ALA A 6 26.94 -2.82 -6.28
N MET A 7 26.64 -3.90 -5.59
CA MET A 7 25.90 -5.04 -6.12
C MET A 7 24.79 -5.41 -5.16
N VAL A 8 23.62 -5.74 -5.71
CA VAL A 8 22.50 -6.29 -4.93
C VAL A 8 22.64 -7.81 -4.92
N ASN A 9 22.79 -8.40 -3.74
CA ASN A 9 22.84 -9.85 -3.60
C ASN A 9 21.43 -10.43 -3.73
N PRO A 10 21.19 -11.50 -4.53
CA PRO A 10 19.86 -12.13 -4.65
C PRO A 10 19.23 -12.54 -3.31
N ARG A 11 20.05 -12.81 -2.29
CA ARG A 11 19.56 -13.07 -0.93
C ARG A 11 18.78 -11.88 -0.31
N LEU A 12 18.93 -10.67 -0.83
CA LEU A 12 18.13 -9.53 -0.40
C LEU A 12 16.66 -9.77 -0.75
N LEU A 13 16.37 -10.30 -1.94
CA LEU A 13 15.01 -10.63 -2.37
C LEU A 13 14.33 -11.62 -1.41
N THR A 14 15.06 -12.66 -0.96
CA THR A 14 14.51 -13.65 -0.01
C THR A 14 14.21 -13.07 1.37
N LYS A 15 14.74 -11.89 1.69
CA LYS A 15 14.53 -11.19 2.96
C LYS A 15 13.61 -9.98 2.84
N ALA A 16 13.17 -9.65 1.63
CA ALA A 16 12.43 -8.43 1.34
C ALA A 16 11.17 -8.29 2.22
N ASN A 17 10.40 -9.36 2.40
CA ASN A 17 9.21 -9.34 3.25
C ASN A 17 9.51 -9.06 4.74
N ARG A 18 10.72 -9.36 5.22
CA ARG A 18 11.14 -9.07 6.60
C ARG A 18 11.68 -7.65 6.74
N LEU A 19 12.27 -7.13 5.66
CA LEU A 19 12.85 -5.79 5.65
C LEU A 19 11.75 -4.72 5.48
N PHE A 20 10.73 -5.03 4.68
CA PHE A 20 9.83 -4.00 4.22
C PHE A 20 8.44 -4.03 4.84
N THR A 21 7.82 -5.13 5.18
CA THR A 21 6.51 -5.09 5.85
C THR A 21 5.92 -6.49 6.14
N GLY A 22 6.58 -7.27 6.97
CA GLY A 22 6.09 -8.62 7.33
C GLY A 22 4.83 -8.65 8.21
N THR A 23 4.28 -7.48 8.63
CA THR A 23 3.10 -7.40 9.49
C THR A 23 1.82 -7.18 8.68
N LEU A 24 0.66 -7.58 9.24
CA LEU A 24 -0.65 -7.30 8.64
C LEU A 24 -0.84 -5.80 8.40
N GLN A 25 -0.55 -4.95 9.38
CA GLN A 25 -0.64 -3.51 9.26
C GLN A 25 0.21 -2.95 8.13
N GLY A 26 1.46 -3.43 8.02
CA GLY A 26 2.34 -3.00 6.94
C GLY A 26 1.77 -3.33 5.55
N ARG A 27 1.20 -4.53 5.38
CA ARG A 27 0.54 -4.91 4.11
C ARG A 27 -0.67 -4.03 3.79
N ILE A 28 -1.51 -3.75 4.79
CA ILE A 28 -2.67 -2.87 4.63
C ILE A 28 -2.21 -1.47 4.20
N ILE A 29 -1.22 -0.90 4.89
CA ILE A 29 -0.68 0.43 4.59
C ILE A 29 -0.16 0.49 3.16
N GLU A 30 0.71 -0.41 2.76
CA GLU A 30 1.31 -0.42 1.42
C GLU A 30 0.27 -0.53 0.31
N ILE A 31 -0.74 -1.40 0.49
CA ILE A 31 -1.78 -1.57 -0.52
C ILE A 31 -2.68 -0.33 -0.61
N LEU A 32 -3.06 0.27 0.53
CA LEU A 32 -3.85 1.50 0.52
C LEU A 32 -3.06 2.68 -0.05
N GLN A 33 -1.76 2.80 0.23
CA GLN A 33 -0.91 3.82 -0.37
C GLN A 33 -0.81 3.67 -1.89
N ASN A 34 -0.61 2.43 -2.38
CA ASN A 34 -0.55 2.17 -3.81
C ASN A 34 -1.87 2.50 -4.51
N ALA A 35 -3.02 2.14 -3.92
CA ALA A 35 -4.33 2.50 -4.44
C ALA A 35 -4.50 4.04 -4.52
N ARG A 36 -4.10 4.76 -3.46
CA ARG A 36 -4.16 6.22 -3.42
C ARG A 36 -3.26 6.85 -4.49
N ARG A 37 -2.02 6.38 -4.65
CA ARG A 37 -1.07 6.84 -5.69
C ARG A 37 -1.61 6.60 -7.10
N ALA A 38 -2.34 5.50 -7.30
CA ALA A 38 -3.04 5.21 -8.54
C ALA A 38 -4.29 6.10 -8.77
N GLY A 39 -4.57 7.07 -7.88
CA GLY A 39 -5.72 7.96 -7.96
C GLY A 39 -7.05 7.30 -7.64
N ALA A 40 -7.05 6.18 -6.91
CA ALA A 40 -8.28 5.51 -6.51
C ALA A 40 -9.12 6.42 -5.58
N THR A 41 -10.42 6.29 -5.72
CA THR A 41 -11.43 6.89 -4.82
C THR A 41 -12.15 5.84 -3.99
N GLN A 42 -12.03 4.57 -4.37
CA GLN A 42 -12.67 3.44 -3.72
C GLN A 42 -11.72 2.25 -3.65
N VAL A 43 -11.74 1.57 -2.51
CA VAL A 43 -11.05 0.29 -2.29
C VAL A 43 -12.02 -0.70 -1.64
N SER A 44 -12.14 -1.89 -2.20
CA SER A 44 -12.91 -2.99 -1.62
C SER A 44 -11.99 -4.13 -1.21
N ILE A 45 -12.14 -4.59 0.02
CA ILE A 45 -11.43 -5.74 0.59
C ILE A 45 -12.45 -6.83 0.83
N THR A 46 -12.20 -8.02 0.32
CA THR A 46 -13.08 -9.18 0.48
C THR A 46 -12.29 -10.36 1.03
N ASN A 47 -12.74 -10.89 2.15
CA ASN A 47 -12.21 -12.11 2.74
C ASN A 47 -12.98 -13.31 2.17
N LEU A 48 -12.34 -14.12 1.35
CA LEU A 48 -12.96 -15.32 0.79
C LEU A 48 -12.89 -16.49 1.78
N SER A 49 -13.82 -17.43 1.66
CA SER A 49 -13.95 -18.57 2.58
C SER A 49 -12.78 -19.57 2.51
N ASP A 50 -11.95 -19.50 1.47
CA ASP A 50 -10.76 -20.34 1.29
C ASP A 50 -9.48 -19.71 1.90
N GLY A 51 -9.62 -18.57 2.59
CA GLY A 51 -8.47 -17.84 3.18
C GLY A 51 -7.77 -16.90 2.20
N THR A 52 -8.36 -16.66 1.02
CA THR A 52 -7.86 -15.66 0.07
C THR A 52 -8.40 -14.28 0.43
N ILE A 53 -7.55 -13.28 0.42
CA ILE A 53 -7.92 -11.87 0.50
C ILE A 53 -7.89 -11.30 -0.92
N CYS A 54 -8.99 -10.68 -1.35
CA CYS A 54 -9.04 -9.92 -2.59
C CYS A 54 -9.20 -8.44 -2.28
N VAL A 55 -8.23 -7.62 -2.73
CA VAL A 55 -8.28 -6.16 -2.62
C VAL A 55 -8.42 -5.59 -4.03
N ARG A 56 -9.44 -4.77 -4.25
CA ARG A 56 -9.69 -4.09 -5.51
C ARG A 56 -9.81 -2.60 -5.29
N ASP A 57 -9.11 -1.83 -6.10
CA ASP A 57 -9.26 -0.39 -6.24
C ASP A 57 -9.84 -0.01 -7.61
N ASN A 58 -10.28 1.25 -7.72
CA ASN A 58 -10.76 1.86 -8.95
C ASN A 58 -9.80 2.93 -9.50
N GLY A 59 -8.51 2.83 -9.19
CA GLY A 59 -7.49 3.74 -9.70
C GLY A 59 -7.15 3.54 -11.18
N GLY A 60 -6.09 4.20 -11.63
CA GLY A 60 -5.64 4.14 -13.03
C GLY A 60 -5.11 2.79 -13.49
N GLY A 61 -4.87 1.87 -12.55
CA GLY A 61 -4.36 0.54 -12.86
C GLY A 61 -2.84 0.50 -13.05
N ILE A 62 -2.35 -0.61 -13.60
CA ILE A 62 -0.93 -0.89 -13.83
C ILE A 62 -0.67 -0.89 -15.34
N ASP A 63 0.15 0.05 -15.81
CA ASP A 63 0.52 0.14 -17.21
C ASP A 63 1.71 -0.75 -17.55
N ASP A 64 2.69 -0.86 -16.65
CA ASP A 64 3.90 -1.64 -16.86
C ASP A 64 4.07 -2.72 -15.78
N PHE A 65 3.62 -3.92 -16.08
CA PHE A 65 3.73 -5.08 -15.18
C PHE A 65 5.18 -5.51 -14.91
N ALA A 66 6.14 -5.16 -15.77
CA ALA A 66 7.55 -5.52 -15.55
C ALA A 66 8.11 -4.84 -14.30
N LYS A 67 7.57 -3.68 -13.92
CA LYS A 67 7.98 -2.94 -12.71
C LYS A 67 7.49 -3.54 -11.40
N LEU A 68 6.53 -4.46 -11.43
CA LEU A 68 5.98 -5.09 -10.21
C LEU A 68 7.04 -5.85 -9.39
N LEU A 69 8.04 -6.42 -10.06
CA LEU A 69 9.12 -7.21 -9.45
C LEU A 69 10.48 -6.49 -9.49
N ASP A 70 10.51 -5.23 -9.88
CA ASP A 70 11.71 -4.40 -9.86
C ASP A 70 11.93 -3.82 -8.45
N LEU A 71 12.71 -4.53 -7.64
CA LEU A 71 12.97 -4.14 -6.26
C LEU A 71 13.82 -2.86 -6.21
N GLY A 72 13.24 -1.77 -5.74
CA GLY A 72 13.85 -0.45 -5.70
C GLY A 72 13.59 0.38 -6.96
N GLY A 73 12.95 -0.19 -7.98
CA GLY A 73 12.41 0.54 -9.11
C GLY A 73 11.03 1.10 -8.79
N SER A 74 10.74 2.31 -9.24
CA SER A 74 9.40 2.91 -9.11
C SER A 74 8.66 2.81 -10.43
N GLY A 75 7.38 2.41 -10.37
CA GLY A 75 6.45 2.44 -11.50
C GLY A 75 5.75 3.79 -11.67
N TRP A 76 5.98 4.71 -10.73
CA TRP A 76 5.31 6.00 -10.67
C TRP A 76 6.01 7.02 -11.59
N ASP A 77 5.31 8.12 -11.92
CA ASP A 77 5.89 9.20 -12.71
C ASP A 77 6.89 10.03 -11.89
N ASP A 78 7.76 10.78 -12.58
CA ASP A 78 8.82 11.58 -11.96
C ASP A 78 8.28 12.62 -10.96
N ALA A 79 7.05 13.11 -11.13
CA ALA A 79 6.44 14.07 -10.22
C ALA A 79 6.04 13.42 -8.90
N LEU A 80 5.49 12.22 -8.95
CA LEU A 80 5.13 11.42 -7.79
C LEU A 80 6.40 10.92 -7.09
N GLU A 81 7.40 10.44 -7.84
CA GLU A 81 8.71 10.06 -7.29
C GLU A 81 9.35 11.21 -6.51
N SER A 82 9.36 12.43 -7.09
CA SER A 82 9.94 13.59 -6.43
C SER A 82 9.20 14.04 -5.18
N SER A 83 7.88 13.81 -5.11
CA SER A 83 7.04 14.28 -4.00
C SER A 83 6.90 13.27 -2.87
N GLU A 84 6.87 11.98 -3.17
CA GLU A 84 6.56 10.92 -2.20
C GLU A 84 7.73 9.94 -1.96
N ASP A 85 8.77 9.96 -2.81
CA ASP A 85 9.96 9.08 -2.75
C ASP A 85 9.58 7.59 -2.48
N PRO A 86 8.73 6.98 -3.34
CA PRO A 86 8.28 5.62 -3.13
C PRO A 86 9.46 4.66 -3.23
N ALA A 87 9.67 3.85 -2.20
CA ALA A 87 10.84 2.97 -2.08
C ALA A 87 10.89 1.82 -3.12
N GLY A 88 9.87 1.67 -3.98
CA GLY A 88 9.81 0.61 -4.99
C GLY A 88 9.81 -0.81 -4.41
N VAL A 89 9.30 -0.98 -3.19
CA VAL A 89 9.32 -2.26 -2.46
C VAL A 89 7.93 -2.74 -2.06
N GLY A 90 6.90 -1.94 -2.34
CA GLY A 90 5.54 -2.12 -1.80
C GLY A 90 4.96 -3.51 -2.03
N LEU A 91 5.06 -4.05 -3.25
CA LEU A 91 4.51 -5.37 -3.56
C LEU A 91 5.24 -6.51 -2.82
N PHE A 92 6.54 -6.33 -2.52
CA PHE A 92 7.32 -7.34 -1.78
C PHE A 92 6.84 -7.55 -0.34
N CYS A 93 5.95 -6.69 0.18
CA CYS A 93 5.26 -6.94 1.46
C CYS A 93 4.39 -8.22 1.42
N LEU A 94 4.00 -8.65 0.23
CA LEU A 94 3.20 -9.86 0.02
C LEU A 94 4.06 -11.13 -0.12
N ALA A 95 5.36 -11.01 -0.40
CA ALA A 95 6.24 -12.16 -0.49
C ALA A 95 6.32 -12.93 0.85
N PRO A 96 6.39 -14.28 0.86
CA PRO A 96 6.47 -15.20 -0.28
C PRO A 96 5.11 -15.75 -0.76
N ARG A 97 4.00 -15.04 -0.54
CA ARG A 97 2.65 -15.49 -0.91
C ARG A 97 2.52 -15.63 -2.42
N GLN A 98 1.63 -16.49 -2.87
CA GLN A 98 1.18 -16.47 -4.24
C GLN A 98 0.17 -15.33 -4.40
N VAL A 99 0.46 -14.40 -5.30
CA VAL A 99 -0.37 -13.20 -5.54
C VAL A 99 -0.82 -13.20 -6.98
N THR A 100 -2.14 -13.16 -7.20
CA THR A 100 -2.70 -12.90 -8.53
C THR A 100 -3.06 -11.43 -8.63
N ILE A 101 -2.54 -10.77 -9.67
CA ILE A 101 -2.76 -9.36 -9.95
C ILE A 101 -3.49 -9.25 -11.29
N ARG A 102 -4.59 -8.50 -11.32
CA ARG A 102 -5.36 -8.18 -12.51
C ARG A 102 -5.45 -6.66 -12.64
N SER A 103 -5.15 -6.14 -13.82
CA SER A 103 -5.25 -4.70 -14.11
C SER A 103 -5.17 -4.45 -15.61
N ASN A 104 -5.88 -3.45 -16.11
CA ASN A 104 -5.80 -2.98 -17.51
C ASN A 104 -5.81 -4.11 -18.56
N GLY A 105 -6.65 -5.13 -18.38
CA GLY A 105 -6.76 -6.26 -19.32
C GLY A 105 -5.61 -7.25 -19.30
N LYS A 106 -4.74 -7.17 -18.29
CA LYS A 106 -3.64 -8.11 -18.06
C LYS A 106 -3.78 -8.78 -16.70
N LYS A 107 -3.18 -9.97 -16.61
CA LYS A 107 -3.14 -10.77 -15.39
C LYS A 107 -1.76 -11.40 -15.23
N VAL A 108 -1.27 -11.43 -13.99
CA VAL A 108 -0.05 -12.14 -13.62
C VAL A 108 -0.25 -12.85 -12.28
N THR A 109 0.36 -14.03 -12.13
CA THR A 109 0.40 -14.74 -10.85
C THR A 109 1.85 -14.89 -10.41
N ILE A 110 2.22 -14.18 -9.35
CA ILE A 110 3.56 -14.15 -8.77
C ILE A 110 3.58 -15.09 -7.58
N GLY A 111 4.57 -15.98 -7.49
CA GLY A 111 4.70 -16.91 -6.36
C GLY A 111 6.01 -17.68 -6.42
N GLY A 112 6.36 -18.38 -5.33
CA GLY A 112 7.57 -19.21 -5.26
C GLY A 112 8.84 -18.45 -5.65
N ASP A 113 9.56 -19.00 -6.64
CA ASP A 113 10.86 -18.49 -7.08
C ASP A 113 10.75 -17.19 -7.90
N ALA A 114 9.56 -16.79 -8.33
CA ALA A 114 9.33 -15.49 -8.97
C ALA A 114 9.74 -14.33 -8.06
N TRP A 115 9.51 -14.44 -6.75
CA TRP A 115 9.93 -13.45 -5.76
C TRP A 115 11.45 -13.32 -5.60
N ILE A 116 12.21 -14.24 -6.17
CA ILE A 116 13.68 -14.25 -6.09
C ILE A 116 14.36 -14.18 -7.46
N GLY A 117 13.59 -13.84 -8.50
CA GLY A 117 14.12 -13.48 -9.82
C GLY A 117 13.79 -14.43 -10.96
N GLU A 118 13.02 -15.49 -10.74
CA GLU A 118 12.53 -16.31 -11.85
C GLU A 118 11.47 -15.55 -12.65
N PRO A 119 11.49 -15.63 -13.99
CA PRO A 119 10.55 -14.90 -14.82
C PRO A 119 9.11 -15.43 -14.65
N VAL A 120 8.15 -14.51 -14.79
CA VAL A 120 6.72 -14.82 -14.71
C VAL A 120 6.05 -14.34 -15.99
N GLU A 121 5.15 -15.16 -16.52
CA GLU A 121 4.38 -14.81 -17.71
C GLU A 121 3.23 -13.87 -17.37
N ILE A 122 3.05 -12.83 -18.19
CA ILE A 122 1.91 -11.92 -18.13
C ILE A 122 0.90 -12.38 -19.18
N GLU A 123 -0.30 -12.71 -18.73
CA GLU A 123 -1.41 -13.21 -19.53
C GLU A 123 -2.38 -12.08 -19.90
N ASP A 124 -3.10 -12.23 -21.01
CA ASP A 124 -4.28 -11.41 -21.29
C ASP A 124 -5.42 -11.81 -20.33
N ASP A 125 -6.07 -10.82 -19.72
CA ASP A 125 -7.22 -11.08 -18.86
C ASP A 125 -8.50 -11.16 -19.69
N ALA A 126 -9.14 -12.32 -19.70
CA ALA A 126 -10.38 -12.56 -20.45
C ALA A 126 -11.57 -11.71 -19.94
N GLU A 127 -11.49 -11.25 -18.69
CA GLU A 127 -12.49 -10.39 -18.05
C GLU A 127 -11.82 -9.13 -17.52
N PRO A 128 -11.54 -8.13 -18.40
CA PRO A 128 -10.87 -6.91 -17.99
C PRO A 128 -11.60 -6.18 -16.87
N ILE A 129 -10.84 -5.61 -15.96
CA ILE A 129 -11.37 -4.81 -14.84
C ILE A 129 -10.82 -3.40 -14.90
N GLU A 130 -11.56 -2.43 -14.37
CA GLU A 130 -11.05 -1.10 -14.07
C GLU A 130 -10.25 -1.15 -12.77
N GLY A 131 -9.15 -0.36 -12.71
CA GLY A 131 -8.26 -0.30 -11.57
C GLY A 131 -7.39 -1.54 -11.42
N THR A 132 -7.09 -1.89 -10.18
CA THR A 132 -6.24 -3.04 -9.84
C THR A 132 -6.95 -3.98 -8.88
N MET A 133 -6.77 -5.28 -9.06
CA MET A 133 -7.20 -6.31 -8.12
C MET A 133 -6.01 -7.19 -7.75
N LEU A 134 -5.78 -7.34 -6.44
CA LEU A 134 -4.79 -8.23 -5.84
C LEU A 134 -5.53 -9.33 -5.10
N CYS A 135 -5.25 -10.61 -5.38
CA CYS A 135 -5.78 -11.74 -4.61
C CYS A 135 -4.62 -12.60 -4.11
N PHE A 136 -4.56 -12.85 -2.79
CA PHE A 136 -3.48 -13.59 -2.13
C PHE A 136 -3.96 -14.26 -0.84
N PRO A 137 -3.36 -15.37 -0.40
CA PRO A 137 -3.66 -16.00 0.88
C PRO A 137 -3.11 -15.16 2.03
N ASP A 138 -3.94 -14.88 3.03
CA ASP A 138 -3.55 -14.19 4.27
C ASP A 138 -4.51 -14.52 5.42
N GLU A 139 -4.15 -14.09 6.63
CA GLU A 139 -5.12 -14.01 7.72
C GLU A 139 -6.25 -13.02 7.37
N PRO A 140 -7.47 -13.21 7.90
CA PRO A 140 -8.59 -12.32 7.57
C PRO A 140 -8.30 -10.86 7.89
N TRP A 141 -8.53 -9.97 6.93
CA TRP A 141 -8.44 -8.53 7.13
C TRP A 141 -9.75 -8.03 7.72
N THR A 142 -9.79 -7.93 9.05
CA THR A 142 -10.98 -7.47 9.77
C THR A 142 -11.16 -5.95 9.62
N SER A 143 -12.42 -5.48 9.73
CA SER A 143 -12.71 -4.03 9.73
C SER A 143 -11.85 -3.32 10.76
N SER A 144 -11.70 -3.84 11.98
CA SER A 144 -10.89 -3.21 13.03
C SER A 144 -9.40 -3.11 12.69
N ALA A 145 -8.86 -4.02 11.89
CA ALA A 145 -7.47 -3.94 11.44
C ALA A 145 -7.29 -2.92 10.30
N VAL A 146 -8.31 -2.77 9.45
CA VAL A 146 -8.31 -1.86 8.29
C VAL A 146 -8.67 -0.43 8.69
N ASP A 147 -9.68 -0.24 9.55
CA ASP A 147 -10.23 1.06 9.96
C ASP A 147 -9.14 2.04 10.39
N VAL A 148 -8.20 1.56 11.21
CA VAL A 148 -7.11 2.39 11.76
C VAL A 148 -6.24 3.00 10.65
N ASN A 149 -6.06 2.27 9.55
CA ASN A 149 -5.22 2.69 8.42
C ASN A 149 -6.03 3.40 7.33
N ALA A 150 -7.33 3.12 7.23
CA ALA A 150 -8.21 3.63 6.20
C ALA A 150 -8.82 5.00 6.56
N VAL A 151 -8.98 5.31 7.85
CA VAL A 151 -9.78 6.46 8.32
C VAL A 151 -9.40 7.80 7.68
N PHE A 152 -8.13 8.02 7.38
CA PHE A 152 -7.62 9.26 6.80
C PHE A 152 -7.05 9.11 5.39
N CYS A 153 -7.27 7.96 4.74
CA CYS A 153 -6.67 7.71 3.41
C CYS A 153 -7.29 8.54 2.27
N GLY A 154 -8.43 9.19 2.53
CA GLY A 154 -9.14 10.00 1.54
C GLY A 154 -9.93 9.19 0.51
N MET A 155 -9.98 7.86 0.65
CA MET A 155 -10.73 6.95 -0.20
C MET A 155 -11.87 6.31 0.57
N GLN A 156 -12.90 5.87 -0.13
CA GLN A 156 -13.95 5.02 0.44
C GLN A 156 -13.42 3.57 0.51
N VAL A 157 -13.23 3.05 1.73
CA VAL A 157 -12.74 1.69 1.95
C VAL A 157 -13.86 0.82 2.50
N THR A 158 -14.01 -0.40 1.98
CA THR A 158 -14.95 -1.39 2.49
C THR A 158 -14.24 -2.71 2.80
N VAL A 159 -14.69 -3.39 3.86
CA VAL A 159 -14.28 -4.76 4.21
C VAL A 159 -15.53 -5.63 4.26
N ASP A 160 -15.60 -6.65 3.42
CA ASP A 160 -16.77 -7.54 3.27
C ASP A 160 -18.07 -6.75 3.13
N ALA A 161 -18.05 -5.75 2.24
CA ALA A 161 -19.12 -4.78 1.98
C ALA A 161 -19.47 -3.82 3.15
N ASN A 162 -18.81 -3.92 4.31
CA ASN A 162 -18.99 -2.97 5.41
C ASN A 162 -18.06 -1.77 5.21
N LEU A 163 -18.63 -0.57 5.28
CA LEU A 163 -17.89 0.67 5.09
C LEU A 163 -17.00 0.96 6.31
N CYS A 164 -15.72 1.21 6.05
CA CYS A 164 -14.78 1.69 7.05
C CYS A 164 -15.03 3.17 7.40
N PRO A 165 -14.71 3.62 8.61
CA PRO A 165 -14.74 5.03 8.97
C PRO A 165 -13.87 5.87 8.04
N SER A 166 -14.36 7.07 7.70
CA SER A 166 -13.60 8.05 6.92
C SER A 166 -13.68 9.41 7.61
N ASP A 167 -12.54 10.08 7.73
CA ASP A 167 -12.44 11.41 8.33
C ASP A 167 -11.29 12.20 7.70
N GLN A 168 -11.27 13.51 7.94
CA GLN A 168 -10.14 14.36 7.58
C GLN A 168 -9.14 14.43 8.73
N PHE A 169 -7.87 14.16 8.44
CA PHE A 169 -6.81 14.25 9.44
C PHE A 169 -6.63 15.68 9.95
N ILE A 170 -6.68 16.66 9.05
CA ILE A 170 -6.66 18.09 9.36
C ILE A 170 -7.82 18.78 8.64
N SER A 171 -8.40 19.81 9.29
CA SER A 171 -9.45 20.60 8.67
C SER A 171 -8.90 21.66 7.72
N ASP A 172 -9.79 22.35 7.02
CA ASP A 172 -9.44 23.50 6.17
C ASP A 172 -8.87 24.67 6.97
N GLN A 173 -9.07 24.68 8.31
CA GLN A 173 -8.54 25.69 9.22
C GLN A 173 -7.08 25.48 9.61
N ALA A 174 -6.48 24.34 9.20
CA ALA A 174 -5.06 24.06 9.48
C ALA A 174 -4.15 25.13 8.88
N THR A 175 -3.23 25.64 9.69
CA THR A 175 -2.28 26.67 9.29
C THR A 175 -1.15 26.08 8.47
N ALA A 176 -0.89 26.64 7.30
CA ALA A 176 0.27 26.26 6.50
C ALA A 176 1.58 26.71 7.17
N CYS A 177 2.56 25.81 7.19
CA CYS A 177 3.92 26.08 7.63
C CYS A 177 4.89 25.82 6.46
N PRO A 178 5.09 26.82 5.56
CA PRO A 178 5.88 26.63 4.33
C PRO A 178 7.32 26.22 4.58
N GLN A 179 7.90 26.65 5.71
CA GLN A 179 9.29 26.34 6.08
C GLN A 179 9.50 24.85 6.34
N LEU A 180 8.45 24.15 6.75
CA LEU A 180 8.45 22.71 7.04
C LEU A 180 7.73 21.89 5.96
N GLY A 181 7.16 22.55 4.94
CA GLY A 181 6.37 21.88 3.91
C GLY A 181 5.12 21.17 4.45
N CYS A 182 4.54 21.64 5.55
CA CYS A 182 3.42 20.98 6.21
C CYS A 182 2.27 21.93 6.57
N ARG A 183 1.14 21.35 6.98
CA ARG A 183 0.02 22.07 7.61
C ARG A 183 -0.12 21.59 9.06
N ILE A 184 -0.41 22.50 9.97
CA ILE A 184 -0.52 22.24 11.40
C ILE A 184 -1.89 22.68 11.89
N GLU A 185 -2.55 21.81 12.63
CA GLU A 185 -3.80 22.11 13.33
C GLU A 185 -3.67 21.71 14.80
N VAL A 186 -4.09 22.59 15.68
CA VAL A 186 -4.20 22.32 17.12
C VAL A 186 -5.67 22.13 17.45
N ARG A 187 -6.03 20.98 18.00
CA ARG A 187 -7.39 20.63 18.42
C ARG A 187 -7.44 20.40 19.91
N GLU A 188 -8.55 20.74 20.54
CA GLU A 188 -8.80 20.34 21.91
C GLU A 188 -9.10 18.83 21.98
N SER A 189 -8.77 18.22 23.13
CA SER A 189 -8.97 16.76 23.31
C SER A 189 -10.44 16.35 23.28
N SER A 190 -11.36 17.27 23.56
CA SER A 190 -12.82 17.08 23.46
C SER A 190 -13.30 16.88 22.02
N ASP A 191 -12.56 17.40 21.04
CA ASP A 191 -12.93 17.37 19.63
C ASP A 191 -12.37 16.13 18.91
N LEU A 192 -11.58 15.32 19.64
CA LEU A 192 -10.95 14.13 19.09
C LEU A 192 -11.92 12.94 19.11
N LYS A 193 -12.15 12.34 17.95
CA LYS A 193 -12.87 11.07 17.82
C LYS A 193 -11.99 9.89 18.31
N PRO A 194 -12.58 8.70 18.55
CA PRO A 194 -11.83 7.54 19.08
C PRO A 194 -10.57 7.18 18.30
N TRP A 195 -10.58 7.30 16.96
CA TRP A 195 -9.43 7.03 16.11
C TRP A 195 -8.30 8.05 16.20
N HIS A 196 -8.58 9.31 16.61
CA HIS A 196 -7.55 10.28 16.92
C HIS A 196 -6.79 9.92 18.20
N ASN A 197 -7.37 9.14 19.10
CA ASN A 197 -6.71 8.69 20.33
C ASN A 197 -5.56 7.70 20.08
N SER A 198 -5.53 7.01 18.94
CA SER A 198 -4.39 6.16 18.55
C SER A 198 -3.12 6.98 18.26
N CYS A 199 -3.28 8.28 17.98
CA CYS A 199 -2.18 9.21 17.72
C CYS A 199 -1.39 9.63 18.98
N ARG A 200 -1.80 9.25 20.19
CA ARG A 200 -1.18 9.66 21.45
C ARG A 200 0.27 9.19 21.65
N ARG A 201 0.79 8.33 20.77
CA ARG A 201 2.16 7.77 20.88
C ARG A 201 3.03 8.01 19.63
N GLY A 202 2.83 9.15 18.95
CA GLY A 202 3.69 9.50 17.83
C GLY A 202 3.36 8.75 16.55
N SER A 203 2.08 8.50 16.29
CA SER A 203 1.63 8.06 14.97
C SER A 203 1.71 9.22 13.99
N TYR A 204 2.25 8.96 12.81
CA TYR A 204 2.37 9.91 11.73
C TYR A 204 1.52 9.44 10.55
N TYR A 205 1.04 10.36 9.74
CA TYR A 205 0.33 10.06 8.52
C TYR A 205 1.18 10.55 7.34
N CYS A 206 1.56 9.62 6.49
CA CYS A 206 2.15 9.89 5.20
C CYS A 206 1.09 9.62 4.16
N ASP A 207 0.85 10.60 3.27
CA ASP A 207 -0.18 10.48 2.23
C ASP A 207 -1.57 10.12 2.75
N ASN A 208 -1.94 10.65 3.91
CA ASN A 208 -3.18 10.35 4.62
C ASN A 208 -3.38 8.87 5.00
N VAL A 209 -2.37 8.03 4.89
CA VAL A 209 -2.39 6.66 5.40
C VAL A 209 -1.53 6.58 6.66
N LEU A 210 -2.06 5.91 7.69
CA LEU A 210 -1.36 5.77 8.96
C LEU A 210 -0.05 5.00 8.78
N VAL A 211 1.06 5.64 9.14
CA VAL A 211 2.37 5.00 9.27
C VAL A 211 2.65 4.78 10.75
N ASN A 212 2.72 3.52 11.16
CA ASN A 212 3.05 3.19 12.55
C ASN A 212 4.56 3.26 12.75
N PHE A 213 5.00 4.23 13.56
CA PHE A 213 6.32 4.18 14.16
C PHE A 213 6.23 3.47 15.51
N HIS A 214 6.83 2.29 15.62
CA HIS A 214 7.21 1.74 16.90
C HIS A 214 8.39 2.56 17.43
N GLY A 215 8.11 3.71 18.01
CA GLY A 215 9.06 4.40 18.88
C GLY A 215 9.23 3.59 20.14
N GLN A 216 10.49 3.28 20.47
CA GLN A 216 10.88 2.81 21.80
C GLN A 216 10.52 3.84 22.86
#